data_cd3515a6ad7dbd27c219a9719bdfef10
#
_entry.id   cd3515a6ad7dbd27c219a9719bdfef10
#
_cell.length_a   1.000
_cell.length_b   1.000
_cell.length_c   1.000
_cell.angle_alpha   90.00
_cell.angle_beta   90.00
_cell.angle_gamma   90.00
#
_symmetry.space_group_name_H-M   'P 1'
#
loop_
_entity.id
_entity.type
_entity.pdbx_description
1 polymer ?
#
loop_
_entity_poly.entity_id
_entity_poly.type
_entity_poly.pdbx_seq_one_letter_code
_entity_poly.pdbx_strand_id
1 'polypeptide(L)'
;DGHPLERFDAGPAAPAWLAALPATRDLATVAGPLLLCHGVGADDMQRLRPDDEGYALSSNFALEELLADGAYRWMVGGHTHEPMIRRFGPLTVLNPGTLCRRDRPGFLEIDLAAGRGQWYAVDERGVTRERAVSLAIDFP
;
A
#
# COMPACT_ATOMS: atom_id res chain seq x y z
N ASP A 1 10.81 -31.50 4.48
CA ASP A 1 11.36 -31.12 5.79
C ASP A 1 10.97 -29.66 6.02
N GLY A 2 9.79 -29.47 6.64
CA GLY A 2 9.30 -28.14 6.97
C GLY A 2 10.01 -27.64 8.21
N HIS A 3 10.82 -26.60 8.07
CA HIS A 3 11.27 -25.81 9.22
C HIS A 3 10.01 -25.33 9.97
N PRO A 4 9.91 -25.57 11.29
CA PRO A 4 8.85 -24.97 12.06
C PRO A 4 8.96 -23.45 11.87
N LEU A 5 7.87 -22.86 11.39
CA LEU A 5 7.75 -21.39 11.38
C LEU A 5 7.94 -20.95 12.82
N GLU A 6 9.07 -20.33 13.13
CA GLU A 6 9.23 -19.64 14.39
C GLU A 6 8.06 -18.66 14.50
N ARG A 7 7.14 -18.93 15.37
CA ARG A 7 6.04 -18.02 15.66
C ARG A 7 6.68 -16.81 16.33
N PHE A 8 6.71 -15.70 15.60
CA PHE A 8 7.09 -14.43 16.20
C PHE A 8 6.08 -14.15 17.33
N ASP A 9 6.53 -14.22 18.55
CA ASP A 9 5.73 -13.83 19.71
C ASP A 9 5.82 -12.32 19.87
N ALA A 10 4.79 -11.63 19.39
CA ALA A 10 4.67 -10.19 19.53
C ALA A 10 4.31 -9.76 20.98
N GLY A 11 4.23 -10.72 21.88
CA GLY A 11 3.86 -10.50 23.28
C GLY A 11 2.35 -10.31 23.51
N PRO A 12 1.89 -10.39 24.76
CA PRO A 12 0.48 -10.41 25.10
C PRO A 12 -0.28 -9.12 24.82
N ALA A 13 0.42 -7.99 24.67
CA ALA A 13 -0.21 -6.69 24.40
C ALA A 13 -0.51 -6.46 22.90
N ALA A 14 0.14 -7.21 22.00
CA ALA A 14 0.01 -6.98 20.55
C ALA A 14 -1.41 -7.17 20.01
N PRO A 15 -2.21 -8.17 20.41
CA PRO A 15 -3.57 -8.31 19.92
C PRO A 15 -4.46 -7.11 20.26
N ALA A 16 -4.35 -6.60 21.49
CA ALA A 16 -5.12 -5.44 21.93
C ALA A 16 -4.69 -4.16 21.19
N TRP A 17 -3.39 -3.98 20.98
CA TRP A 17 -2.86 -2.87 20.20
C TRP A 17 -3.33 -2.92 18.74
N LEU A 18 -3.26 -4.08 18.09
CA LEU A 18 -3.74 -4.26 16.73
C LEU A 18 -5.24 -3.98 16.59
N ALA A 19 -6.04 -4.47 17.54
CA ALA A 19 -7.49 -4.24 17.55
C ALA A 19 -7.88 -2.77 17.75
N ALA A 20 -6.99 -1.96 18.31
CA ALA A 20 -7.19 -0.53 18.54
C ALA A 20 -6.74 0.35 17.36
N LEU A 21 -6.13 -0.24 16.31
CA LEU A 21 -5.75 0.53 15.15
C LEU A 21 -6.99 1.00 14.36
N PRO A 22 -7.00 2.26 13.88
CA PRO A 22 -8.08 2.73 13.02
C PRO A 22 -8.04 2.01 11.66
N ALA A 23 -9.19 1.85 11.02
CA ALA A 23 -9.30 1.27 9.68
C ALA A 23 -8.56 2.10 8.60
N THR A 24 -8.55 3.42 8.79
CA THR A 24 -7.87 4.37 7.92
C THR A 24 -7.11 5.40 8.73
N ARG A 25 -6.09 6.01 8.11
CA ARG A 25 -5.34 7.10 8.72
C ARG A 25 -4.97 8.16 7.69
N ASP A 26 -5.28 9.42 8.03
CA ASP A 26 -4.89 10.59 7.25
C ASP A 26 -3.50 11.06 7.65
N LEU A 27 -2.67 11.34 6.67
CA LEU A 27 -1.32 11.86 6.85
C LEU A 27 -1.13 13.10 5.99
N ALA A 28 -0.74 14.20 6.61
CA ALA A 28 -0.27 15.38 5.87
C ALA A 28 1.15 15.12 5.38
N THR A 29 1.38 15.29 4.08
CA THR A 29 2.70 15.16 3.48
C THR A 29 3.10 16.38 2.69
N VAL A 30 4.40 16.52 2.38
CA VAL A 30 4.91 17.63 1.54
C VAL A 30 4.38 17.57 0.10
N ALA A 31 3.89 16.40 -0.35
CA ALA A 31 3.32 16.19 -1.68
C ALA A 31 1.78 16.13 -1.67
N GLY A 32 1.15 16.59 -0.59
CA GLY A 32 -0.30 16.62 -0.41
C GLY A 32 -0.82 15.53 0.53
N PRO A 33 -2.14 15.53 0.80
CA PRO A 33 -2.77 14.60 1.72
C PRO A 33 -2.63 13.13 1.25
N LEU A 34 -2.31 12.24 2.21
CA LEU A 34 -2.17 10.81 2.00
C LEU A 34 -3.14 10.05 2.90
N LEU A 35 -3.88 9.12 2.31
CA LEU A 35 -4.70 8.13 3.01
C LEU A 35 -3.92 6.82 3.16
N LEU A 36 -3.82 6.32 4.39
CA LEU A 36 -3.34 4.97 4.68
C LEU A 36 -4.52 4.09 5.05
N CYS A 37 -4.67 2.95 4.36
CA CYS A 37 -5.76 2.00 4.56
C CYS A 37 -5.29 0.56 4.30
N HIS A 38 -6.16 -0.45 4.51
CA HIS A 38 -5.85 -1.84 4.15
C HIS A 38 -6.30 -2.18 2.72
N GLY A 39 -7.56 -1.98 2.39
CA GLY A 39 -8.12 -2.17 1.06
C GLY A 39 -8.14 -0.87 0.25
N VAL A 40 -9.32 -0.38 -0.10
CA VAL A 40 -9.53 0.88 -0.82
C VAL A 40 -10.40 1.82 0.02
N GLY A 41 -9.83 2.94 0.46
CA GLY A 41 -10.58 3.87 1.31
C GLY A 41 -11.04 3.23 2.62
N ALA A 42 -12.31 3.39 2.93
CA ALA A 42 -12.93 2.82 4.12
C ALA A 42 -13.29 1.33 3.98
N ASP A 43 -13.29 0.79 2.76
CA ASP A 43 -13.56 -0.63 2.49
C ASP A 43 -12.25 -1.42 2.55
N ASP A 44 -12.02 -2.09 3.69
CA ASP A 44 -10.82 -2.89 3.95
C ASP A 44 -10.75 -4.18 3.13
N MET A 45 -11.87 -4.65 2.57
CA MET A 45 -11.96 -5.84 1.72
C MET A 45 -11.97 -5.53 0.23
N GLN A 46 -12.14 -4.26 -0.16
CA GLN A 46 -12.11 -3.88 -1.56
C GLN A 46 -10.73 -4.07 -2.16
N ARG A 47 -10.67 -4.79 -3.27
CA ARG A 47 -9.44 -5.05 -4.01
C ARG A 47 -9.20 -3.99 -5.07
N LEU A 48 -7.93 -3.68 -5.28
CA LEU A 48 -7.48 -2.92 -6.44
C LEU A 48 -6.14 -3.51 -6.89
N ARG A 49 -6.12 -4.04 -8.12
CA ARG A 49 -4.97 -4.77 -8.68
C ARG A 49 -4.21 -3.93 -9.71
N PRO A 50 -2.95 -4.29 -10.00
CA PRO A 50 -2.16 -3.61 -11.03
C PRO A 50 -2.78 -3.67 -12.42
N ASP A 51 -3.50 -4.74 -12.74
CA ASP A 51 -4.08 -5.06 -14.05
C ASP A 51 -5.60 -4.82 -14.13
N ASP A 52 -6.23 -4.29 -13.08
CA ASP A 52 -7.67 -3.97 -13.14
C ASP A 52 -7.94 -2.92 -14.22
N GLU A 53 -8.87 -3.25 -15.14
CA GLU A 53 -9.28 -2.40 -16.25
C GLU A 53 -10.79 -2.51 -16.50
N GLY A 54 -11.35 -1.59 -17.26
CA GLY A 54 -12.74 -1.63 -17.71
C GLY A 54 -13.73 -1.86 -16.57
N TYR A 55 -14.47 -2.96 -16.60
CA TYR A 55 -15.50 -3.27 -15.62
C TYR A 55 -14.96 -3.42 -14.19
N ALA A 56 -13.77 -4.00 -14.01
CA ALA A 56 -13.17 -4.16 -12.69
C ALA A 56 -12.92 -2.81 -12.01
N LEU A 57 -12.51 -1.78 -12.76
CA LEU A 57 -12.38 -0.42 -12.22
C LEU A 57 -13.73 0.26 -12.05
N SER A 58 -14.63 0.18 -13.02
CA SER A 58 -15.93 0.85 -12.96
C SER A 58 -16.88 0.29 -11.89
N SER A 59 -16.62 -0.93 -11.42
CA SER A 59 -17.34 -1.55 -10.29
C SER A 59 -16.66 -1.34 -8.93
N ASN A 60 -15.53 -0.63 -8.88
CA ASN A 60 -14.83 -0.32 -7.64
C ASN A 60 -15.39 0.99 -7.05
N PHE A 61 -16.53 0.89 -6.36
CA PHE A 61 -17.23 2.05 -5.80
C PHE A 61 -16.38 2.80 -4.75
N ALA A 62 -15.57 2.10 -3.96
CA ALA A 62 -14.69 2.74 -2.99
C ALA A 62 -13.63 3.62 -3.66
N LEU A 63 -13.08 3.20 -4.80
CA LEU A 63 -12.19 4.03 -5.60
C LEU A 63 -12.94 5.22 -6.20
N GLU A 64 -14.15 5.01 -6.71
CA GLU A 64 -15.01 6.07 -7.26
C GLU A 64 -15.31 7.15 -6.22
N GLU A 65 -15.66 6.75 -4.98
CA GLU A 65 -15.90 7.68 -3.87
C GLU A 65 -14.66 8.50 -3.54
N LEU A 66 -13.47 7.88 -3.45
CA LEU A 66 -12.22 8.58 -3.20
C LEU A 66 -11.89 9.61 -4.30
N LEU A 67 -12.15 9.25 -5.55
CA LEU A 67 -11.91 10.15 -6.68
C LEU A 67 -12.91 11.32 -6.72
N ALA A 68 -14.17 11.05 -6.36
CA ALA A 68 -15.23 12.08 -6.31
C ALA A 68 -15.01 13.07 -5.15
N ASP A 69 -14.56 12.59 -3.99
CA ASP A 69 -14.20 13.42 -2.84
C ASP A 69 -12.99 14.32 -3.13
N GLY A 70 -12.00 13.81 -3.83
CA GLY A 70 -10.82 14.58 -4.25
C GLY A 70 -9.92 15.05 -3.11
N ALA A 71 -10.13 14.57 -1.88
CA ALA A 71 -9.42 14.98 -0.69
C ALA A 71 -7.94 14.56 -0.68
N TYR A 72 -7.60 13.47 -1.38
CA TYR A 72 -6.29 12.86 -1.31
C TYR A 72 -5.51 12.97 -2.62
N ARG A 73 -4.19 13.16 -2.48
CA ARG A 73 -3.23 13.03 -3.58
C ARG A 73 -2.62 11.64 -3.63
N TRP A 74 -2.57 10.97 -2.48
CA TRP A 74 -1.94 9.67 -2.30
C TRP A 74 -2.85 8.74 -1.52
N MET A 75 -2.89 7.47 -1.93
CA MET A 75 -3.43 6.39 -1.13
C MET A 75 -2.39 5.27 -1.04
N VAL A 76 -2.10 4.80 0.16
CA VAL A 76 -1.32 3.59 0.40
C VAL A 76 -2.26 2.53 0.93
N GLY A 77 -2.48 1.50 0.14
CA GLY A 77 -3.29 0.34 0.49
C GLY A 77 -2.49 -0.95 0.34
N GLY A 78 -3.11 -2.08 0.64
CA GLY A 78 -2.51 -3.40 0.56
C GLY A 78 -3.50 -4.43 0.01
N HIS A 79 -3.88 -5.40 0.85
CA HIS A 79 -4.88 -6.44 0.64
C HIS A 79 -4.57 -7.45 -0.47
N THR A 80 -4.22 -7.01 -1.68
CA THR A 80 -3.96 -7.90 -2.83
C THR A 80 -2.58 -8.56 -2.80
N HIS A 81 -1.66 -8.07 -1.96
CA HIS A 81 -0.25 -8.49 -1.92
C HIS A 81 0.54 -8.20 -3.21
N GLU A 82 -0.04 -7.48 -4.15
CA GLU A 82 0.55 -7.20 -5.46
C GLU A 82 1.16 -5.80 -5.49
N PRO A 83 2.51 -5.67 -5.64
CA PRO A 83 3.17 -4.37 -5.69
C PRO A 83 2.62 -3.51 -6.83
N MET A 84 2.18 -2.28 -6.51
CA MET A 84 1.54 -1.41 -7.48
C MET A 84 1.86 0.06 -7.23
N ILE A 85 2.00 0.82 -8.32
CA ILE A 85 1.90 2.28 -8.34
C ILE A 85 1.02 2.61 -9.55
N ARG A 86 -0.18 3.15 -9.30
CA ARG A 86 -1.11 3.55 -10.36
C ARG A 86 -1.67 4.93 -10.09
N ARG A 87 -1.87 5.69 -11.16
CA ARG A 87 -2.47 7.02 -11.10
C ARG A 87 -3.90 6.99 -11.64
N PHE A 88 -4.82 7.58 -10.90
CA PHE A 88 -6.22 7.75 -11.23
C PHE A 88 -6.55 9.26 -11.13
N GLY A 89 -6.40 9.97 -12.25
CA GLY A 89 -6.55 11.43 -12.24
C GLY A 89 -5.57 12.10 -11.26
N PRO A 90 -6.06 12.80 -10.23
CA PRO A 90 -5.20 13.45 -9.22
C PRO A 90 -4.67 12.49 -8.15
N LEU A 91 -5.29 11.31 -7.97
CA LEU A 91 -4.94 10.34 -6.95
C LEU A 91 -3.88 9.36 -7.46
N THR A 92 -2.80 9.18 -6.72
CA THR A 92 -1.83 8.10 -6.93
C THR A 92 -2.02 7.04 -5.85
N VAL A 93 -2.27 5.81 -6.28
CA VAL A 93 -2.45 4.65 -5.41
C VAL A 93 -1.17 3.82 -5.40
N LEU A 94 -0.73 3.48 -4.19
CA LEU A 94 0.46 2.69 -3.91
C LEU A 94 0.05 1.42 -3.15
N ASN A 95 0.49 0.26 -3.63
CA ASN A 95 0.46 -0.97 -2.85
C ASN A 95 1.90 -1.45 -2.66
N PRO A 96 2.42 -1.49 -1.43
CA PRO A 96 3.81 -1.88 -1.18
C PRO A 96 4.06 -3.38 -1.36
N GLY A 97 3.05 -4.17 -1.70
CA GLY A 97 3.13 -5.62 -1.73
C GLY A 97 2.90 -6.23 -0.35
N THR A 98 3.67 -7.24 -0.02
CA THR A 98 3.49 -8.00 1.23
C THR A 98 4.82 -8.46 1.81
N LEU A 99 4.84 -8.72 3.13
CA LEU A 99 5.93 -9.44 3.79
C LEU A 99 5.60 -10.93 3.98
N CYS A 100 4.48 -11.41 3.43
CA CYS A 100 4.13 -12.82 3.45
C CYS A 100 5.12 -13.65 2.62
N ARG A 101 5.80 -14.61 3.25
CA ARG A 101 6.84 -15.44 2.60
C ARG A 101 6.37 -16.21 1.36
N ARG A 102 5.07 -16.45 1.22
CA ARG A 102 4.49 -17.19 0.09
C ARG A 102 4.35 -16.34 -1.17
N ASP A 103 4.36 -14.99 -1.03
CA ASP A 103 3.92 -14.06 -2.06
C ASP A 103 5.04 -13.08 -2.47
N ARG A 104 6.30 -13.54 -2.53
CA ARG A 104 7.46 -12.71 -2.87
C ARG A 104 7.59 -11.50 -1.94
N PRO A 105 8.03 -11.71 -0.70
CA PRO A 105 8.08 -10.67 0.32
C PRO A 105 8.92 -9.48 -0.12
N GLY A 106 8.42 -8.29 0.15
CA GLY A 106 9.11 -7.06 -0.19
C GLY A 106 8.43 -5.85 0.42
N PHE A 107 9.03 -4.69 0.22
CA PHE A 107 8.47 -3.41 0.63
C PHE A 107 8.88 -2.29 -0.32
N LEU A 108 8.20 -1.17 -0.21
CA LEU A 108 8.46 0.05 -0.95
C LEU A 108 8.87 1.16 0.01
N GLU A 109 10.04 1.73 -0.21
CA GLU A 109 10.48 2.98 0.39
C GLU A 109 10.07 4.14 -0.53
N ILE A 110 9.53 5.23 0.05
CA ILE A 110 9.03 6.37 -0.71
C ILE A 110 9.61 7.66 -0.14
N ASP A 111 10.22 8.46 -0.99
CA ASP A 111 10.59 9.84 -0.73
C ASP A 111 9.66 10.75 -1.53
N LEU A 112 8.60 11.21 -0.89
CA LEU A 112 7.61 12.10 -1.51
C LEU A 112 8.18 13.48 -1.83
N ALA A 113 9.16 13.97 -1.08
CA ALA A 113 9.80 15.24 -1.35
C ALA A 113 10.64 15.21 -2.63
N ALA A 114 11.31 14.08 -2.87
CA ALA A 114 12.15 13.90 -4.05
C ALA A 114 11.44 13.23 -5.23
N GLY A 115 10.18 12.82 -5.07
CA GLY A 115 9.42 12.13 -6.11
C GLY A 115 10.00 10.78 -6.50
N ARG A 116 10.53 10.02 -5.55
CA ARG A 116 11.22 8.77 -5.79
C ARG A 116 10.71 7.66 -4.90
N GLY A 117 10.72 6.43 -5.43
CA GLY A 117 10.49 5.23 -4.68
C GLY A 117 11.53 4.16 -5.00
N GLN A 118 11.74 3.25 -4.07
CA GLN A 118 12.66 2.13 -4.20
C GLN A 118 11.99 0.87 -3.68
N TRP A 119 11.87 -0.13 -4.55
CA TRP A 119 11.41 -1.47 -4.19
C TRP A 119 12.56 -2.30 -3.62
N TYR A 120 12.24 -3.08 -2.61
CA TYR A 120 13.13 -4.04 -1.97
C TYR A 120 12.47 -5.40 -1.89
N ALA A 121 13.21 -6.45 -2.23
CA ALA A 121 12.84 -7.83 -1.92
C ALA A 121 13.40 -8.24 -0.56
N VAL A 122 12.71 -9.14 0.11
CA VAL A 122 13.12 -9.72 1.40
C VAL A 122 13.16 -11.24 1.26
N ASP A 123 14.31 -11.84 1.51
CA ASP A 123 14.45 -13.29 1.53
C ASP A 123 15.28 -13.76 2.77
N GLU A 124 15.62 -15.03 2.82
CA GLU A 124 16.40 -15.60 3.93
C GLU A 124 17.84 -15.04 4.02
N ARG A 125 18.33 -14.42 2.97
CA ARG A 125 19.67 -13.79 2.89
C ARG A 125 19.65 -12.33 3.33
N GLY A 126 18.44 -11.74 3.45
CA GLY A 126 18.24 -10.38 3.88
C GLY A 126 17.42 -9.53 2.91
N VAL A 127 17.77 -8.25 2.83
CA VAL A 127 17.06 -7.26 1.99
C VAL A 127 17.90 -6.96 0.75
N THR A 128 17.27 -7.12 -0.42
CA THR A 128 17.89 -6.83 -1.72
C THR A 128 17.16 -5.66 -2.39
N ARG A 129 17.93 -4.67 -2.83
CA ARG A 129 17.44 -3.55 -3.61
C ARG A 129 17.04 -4.03 -5.01
N GLU A 130 15.81 -3.73 -5.44
CA GLU A 130 15.31 -4.12 -6.76
C GLU A 130 15.23 -2.92 -7.70
N ARG A 131 14.00 -2.43 -7.92
CA ARG A 131 13.67 -1.41 -8.92
C ARG A 131 13.45 -0.06 -8.27
N ALA A 132 14.13 0.96 -8.77
CA ALA A 132 13.80 2.34 -8.50
C ALA A 132 12.61 2.78 -9.37
N VAL A 133 11.77 3.66 -8.84
CA VAL A 133 10.64 4.25 -9.56
C VAL A 133 10.65 5.77 -9.38
N SER A 134 10.24 6.47 -10.43
CA SER A 134 9.93 7.90 -10.34
C SER A 134 8.46 8.05 -10.03
N LEU A 135 8.14 8.85 -9.03
CA LEU A 135 6.78 9.26 -8.70
C LEU A 135 6.54 10.59 -9.41
N ALA A 136 5.54 10.64 -10.29
CA ALA A 136 5.13 11.91 -10.88
C ALA A 136 4.46 12.76 -9.79
N ILE A 137 5.21 13.70 -9.22
CA ILE A 137 4.72 14.66 -8.23
C ILE A 137 4.55 15.99 -8.94
N ASP A 138 3.31 16.36 -9.17
CA ASP A 138 2.97 17.73 -9.57
C ASP A 138 2.89 18.55 -8.27
N PHE A 139 3.96 19.25 -7.93
CA PHE A 139 3.89 20.25 -6.87
C PHE A 139 3.00 21.41 -7.35
N PRO A 140 2.07 21.88 -6.50
CA PRO A 140 1.24 23.03 -6.83
C PRO A 140 2.06 24.29 -7.04
#